data_2d055308b5566b59ced73cd76da37f23
#
_entry.id   2d055308b5566b59ced73cd76da37f23
#
_cell.length_a   1.000
_cell.length_b   1.000
_cell.length_c   1.000
_cell.angle_alpha   90.00
_cell.angle_beta   90.00
_cell.angle_gamma   90.00
#
_symmetry.space_group_name_H-M   'P 1'
#
loop_
_entity.id
_entity.type
_entity.pdbx_description
1 polymer ?
#
loop_
_entity_poly.entity_id
_entity_poly.type
_entity_poly.pdbx_seq_one_letter_code
_entity_poly.pdbx_strand_id
1 'polypeptide(L)'
;MVEPSVPVDSYPLKKWVPRALLLTVAILIAVLWVQLTPGGILGKADAVGYAVCHRIELHSFHLGMRILPLCSRCTGMYLGAFITLLAFTVLRRKAGSYPSVPIQIALFIFAGFWALDGINSFLSVLPGVPHIYPPNNLLRLITGTLIGVSLATMIYPIFIQTTWREWHTYAVIPSWPWLSSLLGILALVIWAVQSENPMMLYPLALLSSIGVLTLLTMAYSVLTLTLFRRQNQARTWSDLWLPLLGGLTLALSQVAIIDLFRFALTGTWDGFHL
;
A
#
# COMPACT_ATOMS: atom_id res chain seq x y z
N MET A 1 46.27 -6.08 -2.07
CA MET A 1 45.97 -5.94 -3.51
C MET A 1 44.63 -5.27 -3.62
N VAL A 2 44.62 -4.00 -4.05
CA VAL A 2 43.37 -3.21 -4.23
C VAL A 2 42.91 -3.51 -5.64
N GLU A 3 41.72 -4.13 -5.80
CA GLU A 3 41.11 -4.28 -7.12
C GLU A 3 40.81 -2.91 -7.72
N PRO A 4 41.15 -2.69 -9.00
CA PRO A 4 40.87 -1.43 -9.66
C PRO A 4 39.36 -1.26 -9.81
N SER A 5 38.83 -0.17 -9.23
CA SER A 5 37.45 0.27 -9.43
C SER A 5 37.20 0.51 -10.93
N VAL A 6 36.35 -0.29 -11.54
CA VAL A 6 35.88 -0.07 -12.91
C VAL A 6 35.24 1.32 -12.98
N PRO A 7 35.68 2.21 -13.88
CA PRO A 7 35.06 3.51 -14.05
C PRO A 7 33.64 3.28 -14.57
N VAL A 8 32.68 3.72 -13.80
CA VAL A 8 31.28 3.80 -14.28
C VAL A 8 31.24 4.96 -15.28
N ASP A 9 31.33 4.61 -16.55
CA ASP A 9 31.21 5.54 -17.66
C ASP A 9 29.91 6.33 -17.51
N SER A 10 30.08 7.62 -17.27
CA SER A 10 29.02 8.61 -17.30
C SER A 10 28.62 8.85 -18.75
N TYR A 11 27.68 8.06 -19.27
CA TYR A 11 27.00 8.42 -20.51
C TYR A 11 26.13 9.67 -20.26
N PRO A 12 26.43 10.80 -20.93
CA PRO A 12 25.59 11.99 -20.86
C PRO A 12 24.40 11.78 -21.80
N LEU A 13 23.48 10.91 -21.46
CA LEU A 13 22.16 10.92 -22.07
C LEU A 13 21.55 12.32 -21.79
N LYS A 14 21.03 12.97 -22.82
CA LYS A 14 20.25 14.21 -22.71
C LYS A 14 19.23 14.05 -21.58
N LYS A 15 19.59 14.50 -20.37
CA LYS A 15 18.89 14.22 -19.11
C LYS A 15 17.49 14.85 -19.02
N TRP A 16 17.13 15.72 -19.95
CA TRP A 16 15.90 16.53 -19.92
C TRP A 16 14.72 15.89 -20.62
N VAL A 17 14.93 15.25 -21.77
CA VAL A 17 13.83 14.67 -22.57
C VAL A 17 13.05 13.59 -21.81
N PRO A 18 13.70 12.60 -21.14
CA PRO A 18 12.95 11.58 -20.41
C PRO A 18 12.23 12.14 -19.17
N ARG A 19 12.75 13.21 -18.56
CA ARG A 19 12.11 13.87 -17.41
C ARG A 19 10.85 14.64 -17.81
N ALA A 20 10.95 15.43 -18.88
CA ALA A 20 9.80 16.18 -19.42
C ALA A 20 8.70 15.21 -19.89
N LEU A 21 9.07 14.14 -20.59
CA LEU A 21 8.12 13.12 -21.03
C LEU A 21 7.41 12.45 -19.84
N LEU A 22 8.14 12.04 -18.81
CA LEU A 22 7.55 11.44 -17.60
C LEU A 22 6.59 12.41 -16.92
N LEU A 23 6.97 13.68 -16.76
CA LEU A 23 6.09 14.71 -16.17
C LEU A 23 4.81 14.88 -16.99
N THR A 24 4.93 14.98 -18.32
CA THR A 24 3.77 15.14 -19.22
C THR A 24 2.83 13.93 -19.10
N VAL A 25 3.38 12.72 -19.14
CA VAL A 25 2.58 11.48 -18.99
C VAL A 25 1.94 11.41 -17.60
N ALA A 26 2.67 11.75 -16.54
CA ALA A 26 2.14 11.75 -15.18
C ALA A 26 0.96 12.74 -15.03
N ILE A 27 1.12 13.95 -15.53
CA ILE A 27 0.08 14.98 -15.51
C ILE A 27 -1.13 14.53 -16.33
N LEU A 28 -0.92 14.01 -17.53
CA LEU A 28 -2.00 13.54 -18.39
C LEU A 28 -2.82 12.44 -17.72
N ILE A 29 -2.15 11.42 -17.17
CA ILE A 29 -2.81 10.31 -16.45
C ILE A 29 -3.57 10.83 -15.24
N ALA A 30 -2.95 11.69 -14.43
CA ALA A 30 -3.59 12.27 -13.24
C ALA A 30 -4.83 13.10 -13.61
N VAL A 31 -4.75 13.96 -14.63
CA VAL A 31 -5.86 14.79 -15.09
C VAL A 31 -7.00 13.92 -15.65
N LEU A 32 -6.69 12.96 -16.52
CA LEU A 32 -7.69 12.05 -17.08
C LEU A 32 -8.37 11.24 -15.98
N TRP A 33 -7.60 10.67 -15.06
CA TRP A 33 -8.15 9.90 -13.94
C TRP A 33 -9.05 10.76 -13.04
N VAL A 34 -8.63 12.00 -12.72
CA VAL A 34 -9.45 12.91 -11.92
C VAL A 34 -10.75 13.29 -12.63
N GLN A 35 -10.74 13.45 -13.94
CA GLN A 35 -11.94 13.83 -14.70
C GLN A 35 -12.91 12.65 -14.90
N LEU A 36 -12.39 11.44 -15.10
CA LEU A 36 -13.18 10.24 -15.42
C LEU A 36 -13.73 9.53 -14.18
N THR A 37 -13.21 9.81 -12.98
CA THR A 37 -13.62 9.16 -11.73
C THR A 37 -14.65 10.00 -10.94
N PRO A 38 -15.41 9.40 -10.01
CA PRO A 38 -16.44 10.09 -9.23
C PRO A 38 -15.95 11.36 -8.56
N GLY A 39 -16.80 12.38 -8.47
CA GLY A 39 -16.48 13.71 -7.94
C GLY A 39 -16.19 13.74 -6.44
N GLY A 40 -15.44 14.78 -6.02
CA GLY A 40 -15.09 14.99 -4.61
C GLY A 40 -13.93 14.09 -4.12
N ILE A 41 -13.38 14.44 -2.95
CA ILE A 41 -12.20 13.74 -2.40
C ILE A 41 -12.52 12.28 -2.05
N LEU A 42 -13.67 12.01 -1.44
CA LEU A 42 -14.11 10.64 -1.17
C LEU A 42 -14.40 9.86 -2.45
N GLY A 43 -14.94 10.51 -3.51
CA GLY A 43 -15.12 9.85 -4.80
C GLY A 43 -13.80 9.40 -5.42
N LYS A 44 -12.71 10.18 -5.25
CA LYS A 44 -11.36 9.76 -5.67
C LYS A 44 -10.83 8.59 -4.81
N ALA A 45 -11.10 8.62 -3.50
CA ALA A 45 -10.77 7.49 -2.63
C ALA A 45 -11.56 6.23 -3.04
N ASP A 46 -12.83 6.37 -3.41
CA ASP A 46 -13.66 5.28 -3.93
C ASP A 46 -13.10 4.69 -5.22
N ALA A 47 -12.64 5.52 -6.15
CA ALA A 47 -12.01 5.04 -7.38
C ALA A 47 -10.75 4.20 -7.07
N VAL A 48 -9.87 4.68 -6.18
CA VAL A 48 -8.73 3.87 -5.72
C VAL A 48 -9.20 2.54 -5.12
N GLY A 49 -10.23 2.58 -4.29
CA GLY A 49 -10.81 1.38 -3.68
C GLY A 49 -11.45 0.45 -4.71
N TYR A 50 -12.12 1.00 -5.70
CA TYR A 50 -12.76 0.26 -6.80
C TYR A 50 -11.76 -0.54 -7.62
N ALA A 51 -10.56 0.00 -7.85
CA ALA A 51 -9.50 -0.71 -8.57
C ALA A 51 -8.93 -1.91 -7.81
N VAL A 52 -8.87 -1.88 -6.47
CA VAL A 52 -8.11 -2.88 -5.68
C VAL A 52 -8.99 -3.75 -4.76
N CYS A 53 -10.29 -3.45 -4.67
CA CYS A 53 -11.19 -4.07 -3.70
C CYS A 53 -12.55 -4.41 -4.33
N HIS A 54 -13.16 -5.49 -3.88
CA HIS A 54 -14.49 -5.90 -4.31
C HIS A 54 -15.61 -4.96 -3.80
N ARG A 55 -15.38 -4.22 -2.70
CA ARG A 55 -16.32 -3.26 -2.09
C ARG A 55 -17.72 -3.81 -1.81
N ILE A 56 -17.83 -5.06 -1.35
CA ILE A 56 -19.10 -5.67 -0.95
C ILE A 56 -19.60 -4.96 0.31
N GLU A 57 -20.85 -4.54 0.32
CA GLU A 57 -21.46 -3.74 1.41
C GLU A 57 -21.38 -4.46 2.76
N LEU A 58 -21.79 -5.74 2.82
CA LEU A 58 -21.73 -6.57 4.04
C LEU A 58 -20.32 -6.74 4.61
N HIS A 59 -19.29 -6.50 3.80
CA HIS A 59 -17.88 -6.63 4.17
C HIS A 59 -17.21 -5.27 4.45
N SER A 60 -17.99 -4.20 4.57
CA SER A 60 -17.48 -2.84 4.68
C SER A 60 -18.04 -2.13 5.91
N PHE A 61 -17.28 -1.17 6.45
CA PHE A 61 -17.79 -0.22 7.44
C PHE A 61 -18.49 0.94 6.74
N HIS A 62 -19.34 1.66 7.48
CA HIS A 62 -20.15 2.74 6.95
C HIS A 62 -19.71 4.10 7.46
N LEU A 63 -19.60 5.07 6.56
CA LEU A 63 -19.43 6.48 6.85
C LEU A 63 -20.78 7.18 6.62
N GLY A 64 -21.62 7.19 7.64
CA GLY A 64 -23.01 7.59 7.50
C GLY A 64 -23.78 6.64 6.59
N MET A 65 -24.35 7.15 5.49
CA MET A 65 -25.13 6.35 4.53
C MET A 65 -24.31 5.75 3.38
N ARG A 66 -22.99 5.87 3.40
CA ARG A 66 -22.13 5.32 2.34
C ARG A 66 -21.11 4.32 2.91
N ILE A 67 -20.76 3.32 2.12
CA ILE A 67 -19.68 2.41 2.46
C ILE A 67 -18.32 3.10 2.34
N LEU A 68 -17.33 2.61 3.09
CA LEU A 68 -15.94 3.05 2.93
C LEU A 68 -15.39 2.74 1.54
N PRO A 69 -14.35 3.46 1.08
CA PRO A 69 -13.66 3.19 -0.19
C PRO A 69 -13.18 1.75 -0.32
N LEU A 70 -12.81 1.13 0.79
CA LEU A 70 -12.29 -0.23 0.88
C LEU A 70 -13.13 -1.08 1.85
N CYS A 71 -13.24 -2.37 1.58
CA CYS A 71 -13.84 -3.32 2.54
C CYS A 71 -12.98 -3.40 3.82
N SER A 72 -13.57 -3.90 4.91
CA SER A 72 -12.94 -3.95 6.24
C SER A 72 -11.53 -4.55 6.22
N ARG A 73 -11.30 -5.64 5.46
CA ARG A 73 -9.98 -6.29 5.34
C ARG A 73 -8.97 -5.41 4.61
N CYS A 74 -9.36 -4.83 3.48
CA CYS A 74 -8.49 -3.94 2.71
C CYS A 74 -8.22 -2.63 3.47
N THR A 75 -9.22 -2.07 4.17
CA THR A 75 -9.04 -0.91 5.05
C THR A 75 -7.96 -1.19 6.08
N GLY A 76 -8.05 -2.33 6.79
CA GLY A 76 -7.02 -2.74 7.76
C GLY A 76 -5.64 -2.88 7.11
N MET A 77 -5.55 -3.59 5.99
CA MET A 77 -4.29 -3.86 5.29
C MET A 77 -3.58 -2.57 4.86
N TYR A 78 -4.29 -1.65 4.23
CA TYR A 78 -3.66 -0.43 3.72
C TYR A 78 -3.42 0.62 4.81
N LEU A 79 -4.28 0.72 5.83
CA LEU A 79 -4.00 1.55 7.01
C LEU A 79 -2.82 0.99 7.83
N GLY A 80 -2.83 -0.31 8.09
CA GLY A 80 -1.74 -0.98 8.81
C GLY A 80 -0.40 -0.79 8.11
N ALA A 81 -0.37 -0.99 6.78
CA ALA A 81 0.82 -0.76 5.99
C ALA A 81 1.26 0.70 5.98
N PHE A 82 0.33 1.64 5.76
CA PHE A 82 0.65 3.07 5.70
C PHE A 82 1.24 3.59 7.01
N ILE A 83 0.61 3.26 8.15
CA ILE A 83 1.06 3.69 9.48
C ILE A 83 2.42 3.06 9.81
N THR A 84 2.62 1.79 9.45
CA THR A 84 3.90 1.11 9.63
C THR A 84 5.00 1.75 8.79
N LEU A 85 4.75 2.06 7.52
CA LEU A 85 5.69 2.76 6.64
C LEU A 85 6.01 4.16 7.15
N LEU A 86 5.01 4.88 7.68
CA LEU A 86 5.21 6.17 8.30
C LEU A 86 6.11 6.06 9.54
N ALA A 87 5.86 5.09 10.42
CA ALA A 87 6.69 4.81 11.58
C ALA A 87 8.15 4.49 11.18
N PHE A 88 8.36 3.68 10.15
CA PHE A 88 9.70 3.38 9.64
C PHE A 88 10.37 4.63 9.06
N THR A 89 9.65 5.42 8.28
CA THR A 89 10.21 6.62 7.66
C THR A 89 10.60 7.67 8.68
N VAL A 90 9.85 7.80 9.76
CA VAL A 90 10.10 8.81 10.81
C VAL A 90 11.12 8.31 11.84
N LEU A 91 10.93 7.09 12.37
CA LEU A 91 11.69 6.57 13.51
C LEU A 91 12.88 5.69 13.09
N ARG A 92 12.84 5.08 11.89
CA ARG A 92 13.84 4.12 11.40
C ARG A 92 14.38 4.52 10.03
N ARG A 93 14.72 5.78 9.87
CA ARG A 93 15.18 6.37 8.61
C ARG A 93 16.27 5.54 7.95
N LYS A 94 16.05 5.17 6.68
CA LYS A 94 17.01 4.38 5.88
C LYS A 94 17.40 3.03 6.52
N ALA A 95 16.55 2.44 7.37
CA ALA A 95 16.77 1.09 7.86
C ALA A 95 16.61 0.10 6.70
N GLY A 96 17.68 -0.61 6.36
CA GLY A 96 17.71 -1.52 5.22
C GLY A 96 17.73 -3.01 5.61
N SER A 97 17.72 -3.35 6.91
CA SER A 97 17.73 -4.76 7.32
C SER A 97 16.39 -5.23 7.83
N TYR A 98 16.10 -6.51 7.59
CA TYR A 98 14.94 -7.19 8.11
C TYR A 98 15.04 -7.42 9.63
N PRO A 99 13.92 -7.59 10.35
CA PRO A 99 13.93 -7.94 11.77
C PRO A 99 14.57 -9.31 12.03
N SER A 100 14.79 -9.62 13.32
CA SER A 100 15.26 -10.95 13.74
C SER A 100 14.31 -12.07 13.30
N VAL A 101 14.82 -13.28 13.12
CA VAL A 101 14.06 -14.43 12.65
C VAL A 101 12.78 -14.68 13.46
N PRO A 102 12.75 -14.60 14.81
CA PRO A 102 11.51 -14.78 15.57
C PRO A 102 10.42 -13.75 15.20
N ILE A 103 10.80 -12.49 14.95
CA ILE A 103 9.85 -11.45 14.50
C ILE A 103 9.39 -11.73 13.06
N GLN A 104 10.27 -12.19 12.18
CA GLN A 104 9.87 -12.60 10.83
C GLN A 104 8.85 -13.73 10.87
N ILE A 105 9.04 -14.74 11.73
CA ILE A 105 8.07 -15.84 11.92
C ILE A 105 6.72 -15.27 12.37
N ALA A 106 6.70 -14.33 13.32
CA ALA A 106 5.44 -13.69 13.74
C ALA A 106 4.74 -12.97 12.57
N LEU A 107 5.50 -12.28 11.71
CA LEU A 107 4.95 -11.62 10.51
C LEU A 107 4.39 -12.64 9.50
N PHE A 108 5.02 -13.81 9.34
CA PHE A 108 4.46 -14.90 8.54
C PHE A 108 3.18 -15.49 9.15
N ILE A 109 3.12 -15.60 10.48
CA ILE A 109 1.89 -16.01 11.18
C ILE A 109 0.77 -14.98 10.95
N PHE A 110 1.07 -13.68 10.94
CA PHE A 110 0.10 -12.63 10.59
C PHE A 110 -0.46 -12.81 9.16
N ALA A 111 0.41 -13.16 8.20
CA ALA A 111 -0.02 -13.50 6.85
C ALA A 111 -0.90 -14.75 6.82
N GLY A 112 -0.57 -15.75 7.65
CA GLY A 112 -1.38 -16.96 7.84
C GLY A 112 -2.79 -16.65 8.36
N PHE A 113 -2.92 -15.80 9.38
CA PHE A 113 -4.24 -15.38 9.89
C PHE A 113 -5.07 -14.65 8.84
N TRP A 114 -4.44 -13.77 8.06
CA TRP A 114 -5.12 -13.09 6.96
C TRP A 114 -5.60 -14.06 5.89
N ALA A 115 -4.77 -15.04 5.52
CA ALA A 115 -5.13 -16.05 4.52
C ALA A 115 -6.27 -16.96 5.02
N LEU A 116 -6.20 -17.43 6.27
CA LEU A 116 -7.25 -18.25 6.89
C LEU A 116 -8.59 -17.50 6.96
N ASP A 117 -8.58 -16.24 7.42
CA ASP A 117 -9.78 -15.41 7.42
C ASP A 117 -10.32 -15.16 6.00
N GLY A 118 -9.42 -15.00 5.03
CA GLY A 118 -9.77 -14.87 3.61
C GLY A 118 -10.49 -16.09 3.07
N ILE A 119 -9.91 -17.25 3.28
CA ILE A 119 -10.48 -18.55 2.87
C ILE A 119 -11.81 -18.78 3.58
N ASN A 120 -11.88 -18.59 4.90
CA ASN A 120 -13.11 -18.77 5.66
C ASN A 120 -14.23 -17.86 5.16
N SER A 121 -13.91 -16.58 4.87
CA SER A 121 -14.87 -15.63 4.31
C SER A 121 -15.32 -16.01 2.90
N PHE A 122 -14.47 -16.59 2.09
CA PHE A 122 -14.82 -17.07 0.76
C PHE A 122 -15.75 -18.30 0.83
N LEU A 123 -15.40 -19.28 1.69
CA LEU A 123 -16.22 -20.48 1.90
C LEU A 123 -17.61 -20.15 2.42
N SER A 124 -17.76 -19.12 3.27
CA SER A 124 -19.06 -18.70 3.79
C SER A 124 -20.03 -18.15 2.75
N VAL A 125 -19.56 -17.77 1.57
CA VAL A 125 -20.39 -17.30 0.45
C VAL A 125 -20.89 -18.46 -0.41
N LEU A 126 -20.25 -19.63 -0.33
CA LEU A 126 -20.61 -20.79 -1.14
C LEU A 126 -21.74 -21.60 -0.47
N PRO A 127 -22.89 -21.82 -1.15
CA PRO A 127 -24.01 -22.57 -0.59
C PRO A 127 -23.62 -23.99 -0.19
N GLY A 128 -23.94 -24.39 1.05
CA GLY A 128 -23.70 -25.75 1.54
C GLY A 128 -22.26 -26.09 1.88
N VAL A 129 -21.33 -25.14 1.77
CA VAL A 129 -19.92 -25.37 2.15
C VAL A 129 -19.70 -25.00 3.63
N PRO A 130 -19.13 -25.90 4.44
CA PRO A 130 -18.84 -25.58 5.84
C PRO A 130 -17.75 -24.52 5.95
N HIS A 131 -17.94 -23.59 6.87
CA HIS A 131 -16.94 -22.56 7.25
C HIS A 131 -16.67 -22.64 8.75
N ILE A 132 -15.48 -22.20 9.19
CA ILE A 132 -15.00 -22.44 10.56
C ILE A 132 -15.75 -21.54 11.57
N TYR A 133 -16.03 -20.28 11.16
CA TYR A 133 -16.73 -19.31 11.99
C TYR A 133 -17.54 -18.32 11.12
N PRO A 134 -18.59 -17.69 11.66
CA PRO A 134 -19.31 -16.63 10.93
C PRO A 134 -18.39 -15.42 10.74
N PRO A 135 -18.11 -15.03 9.47
CA PRO A 135 -17.21 -13.91 9.19
C PRO A 135 -17.75 -12.60 9.76
N ASN A 136 -16.87 -11.77 10.35
CA ASN A 136 -17.25 -10.44 10.83
C ASN A 136 -16.23 -9.37 10.41
N ASN A 137 -16.66 -8.13 10.38
CA ASN A 137 -15.86 -7.02 9.87
C ASN A 137 -14.70 -6.65 10.81
N LEU A 138 -14.83 -6.85 12.12
CA LEU A 138 -13.74 -6.61 13.07
C LEU A 138 -12.58 -7.58 12.83
N LEU A 139 -12.86 -8.87 12.69
CA LEU A 139 -11.81 -9.86 12.44
C LEU A 139 -11.12 -9.63 11.08
N ARG A 140 -11.89 -9.28 10.04
CA ARG A 140 -11.33 -8.85 8.74
C ARG A 140 -10.42 -7.63 8.88
N LEU A 141 -10.80 -6.64 9.69
CA LEU A 141 -10.02 -5.44 9.95
C LEU A 141 -8.71 -5.77 10.67
N ILE A 142 -8.77 -6.61 11.72
CA ILE A 142 -7.60 -7.04 12.49
C ILE A 142 -6.62 -7.82 11.59
N THR A 143 -7.09 -8.86 10.91
CA THR A 143 -6.24 -9.69 10.06
C THR A 143 -5.67 -8.89 8.88
N GLY A 144 -6.46 -7.96 8.33
CA GLY A 144 -6.00 -6.98 7.35
C GLY A 144 -4.88 -6.10 7.91
N THR A 145 -5.03 -5.55 9.11
CA THR A 145 -4.00 -4.71 9.73
C THR A 145 -2.69 -5.47 9.95
N LEU A 146 -2.77 -6.72 10.42
CA LEU A 146 -1.61 -7.57 10.64
C LEU A 146 -0.83 -7.87 9.35
N ILE A 147 -1.52 -8.23 8.26
CA ILE A 147 -0.84 -8.40 6.96
C ILE A 147 -0.28 -7.07 6.44
N GLY A 148 -0.92 -5.93 6.71
CA GLY A 148 -0.40 -4.61 6.39
C GLY A 148 0.95 -4.32 7.02
N VAL A 149 1.14 -4.67 8.30
CA VAL A 149 2.45 -4.60 9.00
C VAL A 149 3.49 -5.47 8.30
N SER A 150 3.11 -6.70 7.94
CA SER A 150 4.01 -7.65 7.27
C SER A 150 4.46 -7.12 5.90
N LEU A 151 3.52 -6.63 5.08
CA LEU A 151 3.81 -6.04 3.76
C LEU A 151 4.73 -4.82 3.86
N ALA A 152 4.45 -3.91 4.79
CA ALA A 152 5.30 -2.75 5.02
C ALA A 152 6.72 -3.15 5.45
N THR A 153 6.83 -4.16 6.33
CA THR A 153 8.12 -4.68 6.79
C THR A 153 8.91 -5.35 5.68
N MET A 154 8.25 -5.94 4.69
CA MET A 154 8.91 -6.52 3.53
C MET A 154 9.34 -5.46 2.51
N ILE A 155 8.43 -4.54 2.16
CA ILE A 155 8.69 -3.59 1.06
C ILE A 155 9.68 -2.49 1.44
N TYR A 156 9.68 -2.03 2.70
CA TYR A 156 10.49 -0.88 3.11
C TYR A 156 12.00 -1.14 2.99
N PRO A 157 12.59 -2.25 3.50
CA PRO A 157 14.01 -2.52 3.30
C PRO A 157 14.38 -2.68 1.83
N ILE A 158 13.53 -3.35 1.03
CA ILE A 158 13.76 -3.49 -0.43
C ILE A 158 13.81 -2.11 -1.08
N PHE A 159 12.85 -1.24 -0.76
CA PHE A 159 12.80 0.12 -1.29
C PHE A 159 14.04 0.93 -0.88
N ILE A 160 14.43 0.88 0.39
CA ILE A 160 15.62 1.58 0.90
C ILE A 160 16.89 1.08 0.21
N GLN A 161 17.11 -0.23 0.17
CA GLN A 161 18.29 -0.83 -0.48
C GLN A 161 18.35 -0.54 -1.98
N THR A 162 17.18 -0.50 -2.66
CA THR A 162 17.13 -0.25 -4.11
C THR A 162 17.32 1.22 -4.44
N THR A 163 16.86 2.13 -3.60
CA THR A 163 16.88 3.57 -3.91
C THR A 163 18.13 4.28 -3.41
N TRP A 164 18.52 4.04 -2.15
CA TRP A 164 19.58 4.79 -1.51
C TRP A 164 20.97 4.21 -1.78
N ARG A 165 21.94 5.10 -2.02
CA ARG A 165 23.35 4.73 -2.13
C ARG A 165 23.92 4.29 -0.77
N GLU A 166 23.51 4.98 0.29
CA GLU A 166 23.91 4.71 1.66
C GLU A 166 22.66 4.49 2.51
N TRP A 167 22.60 3.36 3.19
CA TRP A 167 21.53 2.97 4.08
C TRP A 167 22.09 2.29 5.34
N HIS A 168 21.27 2.17 6.35
CA HIS A 168 21.71 1.64 7.64
C HIS A 168 21.41 0.14 7.77
N THR A 169 22.38 -0.60 8.32
CA THR A 169 22.26 -2.05 8.52
C THR A 169 21.44 -2.45 9.76
N TYR A 170 20.80 -1.51 10.45
CA TYR A 170 19.90 -1.86 11.53
C TYR A 170 18.52 -2.27 11.01
N ALA A 171 17.84 -3.13 11.80
CA ALA A 171 16.54 -3.68 11.44
C ALA A 171 15.42 -2.63 11.48
N VAL A 172 14.43 -2.75 10.59
CA VAL A 172 13.22 -1.89 10.58
C VAL A 172 12.38 -2.07 11.84
N ILE A 173 12.28 -3.30 12.36
CA ILE A 173 11.70 -3.64 13.67
C ILE A 173 12.83 -4.18 14.54
N PRO A 174 13.35 -3.39 15.50
CA PRO A 174 14.55 -3.76 16.25
C PRO A 174 14.29 -4.80 17.34
N SER A 175 13.06 -4.85 17.90
CA SER A 175 12.75 -5.66 19.08
C SER A 175 11.25 -5.89 19.23
N TRP A 176 10.89 -6.85 20.08
CA TRP A 176 9.50 -7.14 20.44
C TRP A 176 8.75 -5.96 21.08
N PRO A 177 9.33 -5.20 22.03
CA PRO A 177 8.67 -4.01 22.57
C PRO A 177 8.32 -2.99 21.50
N TRP A 178 9.19 -2.81 20.48
CA TRP A 178 8.90 -1.91 19.36
C TRP A 178 7.71 -2.40 18.52
N LEU A 179 7.68 -3.70 18.19
CA LEU A 179 6.55 -4.31 17.49
C LEU A 179 5.26 -4.18 18.31
N SER A 180 5.31 -4.46 19.61
CA SER A 180 4.15 -4.33 20.50
C SER A 180 3.63 -2.91 20.58
N SER A 181 4.52 -1.90 20.63
CA SER A 181 4.13 -0.49 20.60
C SER A 181 3.45 -0.10 19.29
N LEU A 182 3.97 -0.58 18.16
CA LEU A 182 3.33 -0.39 16.85
C LEU A 182 1.94 -1.02 16.81
N LEU A 183 1.82 -2.28 17.26
CA LEU A 183 0.52 -2.96 17.33
C LEU A 183 -0.45 -2.27 18.27
N GLY A 184 0.03 -1.68 19.37
CA GLY A 184 -0.78 -0.85 20.27
C GLY A 184 -1.36 0.39 19.57
N ILE A 185 -0.55 1.09 18.78
CA ILE A 185 -1.03 2.22 17.96
C ILE A 185 -2.07 1.74 16.93
N LEU A 186 -1.81 0.62 16.28
CA LEU A 186 -2.74 0.05 15.31
C LEU A 186 -4.04 -0.43 15.94
N ALA A 187 -4.01 -0.92 17.19
CA ALA A 187 -5.22 -1.26 17.94
C ALA A 187 -6.11 -0.03 18.17
N LEU A 188 -5.53 1.15 18.46
CA LEU A 188 -6.29 2.40 18.53
C LEU A 188 -6.91 2.79 17.19
N VAL A 189 -6.22 2.56 16.09
CA VAL A 189 -6.75 2.79 14.74
C VAL A 189 -7.89 1.82 14.42
N ILE A 190 -7.75 0.55 14.77
CA ILE A 190 -8.82 -0.47 14.65
C ILE A 190 -10.05 -0.03 15.45
N TRP A 191 -9.86 0.40 16.68
CA TRP A 191 -10.95 0.94 17.52
C TRP A 191 -11.62 2.16 16.87
N ALA A 192 -10.83 3.09 16.31
CA ALA A 192 -11.37 4.27 15.65
C ALA A 192 -12.18 3.91 14.39
N VAL A 193 -11.74 2.92 13.60
CA VAL A 193 -12.51 2.43 12.45
C VAL A 193 -13.78 1.73 12.90
N GLN A 194 -13.69 0.87 13.94
CA GLN A 194 -14.82 0.12 14.49
C GLN A 194 -15.90 1.03 15.09
N SER A 195 -15.52 2.21 15.59
CA SER A 195 -16.47 3.16 16.18
C SER A 195 -17.46 3.75 15.18
N GLU A 196 -17.18 3.65 13.88
CA GLU A 196 -17.95 4.26 12.77
C GLU A 196 -18.23 5.76 12.98
N ASN A 197 -17.48 6.42 13.87
CA ASN A 197 -17.61 7.85 14.10
C ASN A 197 -17.15 8.63 12.86
N PRO A 198 -18.00 9.44 12.22
CA PRO A 198 -17.64 10.13 10.98
C PRO A 198 -16.42 11.03 11.08
N MET A 199 -16.18 11.67 12.22
CA MET A 199 -15.00 12.54 12.43
C MET A 199 -13.69 11.77 12.36
N MET A 200 -13.67 10.52 12.85
CA MET A 200 -12.48 9.66 12.83
C MET A 200 -12.42 8.87 11.52
N LEU A 201 -13.55 8.40 11.05
CA LEU A 201 -13.63 7.49 9.92
C LEU A 201 -13.32 8.20 8.58
N TYR A 202 -13.72 9.47 8.43
CA TYR A 202 -13.44 10.23 7.22
C TYR A 202 -11.93 10.33 6.89
N PRO A 203 -11.05 10.82 7.80
CA PRO A 203 -9.62 10.84 7.53
C PRO A 203 -9.01 9.43 7.36
N LEU A 204 -9.50 8.43 8.11
CA LEU A 204 -9.00 7.05 7.99
C LEU A 204 -9.38 6.43 6.64
N ALA A 205 -10.56 6.74 6.11
CA ALA A 205 -10.97 6.35 4.76
C ALA A 205 -10.03 6.90 3.69
N LEU A 206 -9.66 8.16 3.79
CA LEU A 206 -8.69 8.79 2.87
C LEU A 206 -7.29 8.19 3.03
N LEU A 207 -6.83 8.01 4.27
CA LEU A 207 -5.51 7.43 4.56
C LEU A 207 -5.40 5.99 4.07
N SER A 208 -6.49 5.19 4.11
CA SER A 208 -6.49 3.85 3.56
C SER A 208 -6.25 3.85 2.04
N SER A 209 -6.89 4.76 1.30
CA SER A 209 -6.69 4.91 -0.14
C SER A 209 -5.30 5.48 -0.48
N ILE A 210 -4.79 6.42 0.32
CA ILE A 210 -3.39 6.88 0.22
C ILE A 210 -2.43 5.72 0.48
N GLY A 211 -2.74 4.84 1.43
CA GLY A 211 -1.96 3.62 1.71
C GLY A 211 -1.84 2.70 0.50
N VAL A 212 -2.93 2.52 -0.27
CA VAL A 212 -2.90 1.79 -1.55
C VAL A 212 -1.87 2.42 -2.49
N LEU A 213 -2.02 3.71 -2.76
CA LEU A 213 -1.12 4.42 -3.68
C LEU A 213 0.33 4.41 -3.19
N THR A 214 0.56 4.53 -1.88
CA THR A 214 1.91 4.49 -1.29
C THR A 214 2.58 3.14 -1.53
N LEU A 215 1.90 2.02 -1.22
CA LEU A 215 2.46 0.69 -1.44
C LEU A 215 2.74 0.42 -2.92
N LEU A 216 1.78 0.73 -3.80
CA LEU A 216 1.96 0.58 -5.24
C LEU A 216 3.09 1.45 -5.77
N THR A 217 3.16 2.71 -5.33
CA THR A 217 4.25 3.63 -5.71
C THR A 217 5.60 3.08 -5.31
N MET A 218 5.76 2.59 -4.08
CA MET A 218 7.02 1.99 -3.63
C MET A 218 7.38 0.76 -4.46
N ALA A 219 6.43 -0.15 -4.69
CA ALA A 219 6.65 -1.35 -5.50
C ALA A 219 7.07 -1.01 -6.93
N TYR A 220 6.36 -0.09 -7.59
CA TYR A 220 6.70 0.33 -8.95
C TYR A 220 7.99 1.16 -9.03
N SER A 221 8.32 1.91 -7.98
CA SER A 221 9.63 2.60 -7.92
C SER A 221 10.79 1.59 -7.87
N VAL A 222 10.66 0.54 -7.07
CA VAL A 222 11.63 -0.56 -7.01
C VAL A 222 11.72 -1.25 -8.37
N LEU A 223 10.58 -1.59 -8.96
CA LEU A 223 10.53 -2.25 -10.27
C LEU A 223 11.21 -1.42 -11.37
N THR A 224 10.89 -0.13 -11.47
CA THR A 224 11.45 0.76 -12.49
C THR A 224 12.95 0.96 -12.29
N LEU A 225 13.41 1.20 -11.05
CA LEU A 225 14.83 1.34 -10.77
C LEU A 225 15.61 0.06 -11.11
N THR A 226 15.04 -1.10 -10.85
CA THR A 226 15.65 -2.40 -11.16
C THR A 226 15.68 -2.65 -12.66
N LEU A 227 14.56 -2.41 -13.36
CA LEU A 227 14.45 -2.62 -14.81
C LEU A 227 15.42 -1.72 -15.60
N PHE A 228 15.53 -0.44 -15.18
CA PHE A 228 16.45 0.51 -15.83
C PHE A 228 17.87 0.48 -15.27
N ARG A 229 18.19 -0.46 -14.38
CA ARG A 229 19.52 -0.60 -13.75
C ARG A 229 20.02 0.69 -13.09
N ARG A 230 19.10 1.44 -12.44
CA ARG A 230 19.39 2.71 -11.75
C ARG A 230 19.27 2.61 -10.23
N GLN A 231 19.61 1.46 -9.70
CA GLN A 231 19.61 1.20 -8.26
C GLN A 231 20.71 1.98 -7.54
N ASN A 232 20.54 2.23 -6.24
CA ASN A 232 21.56 2.77 -5.33
C ASN A 232 22.12 4.14 -5.76
N GLN A 233 21.31 5.00 -6.33
CA GLN A 233 21.78 6.31 -6.82
C GLN A 233 21.40 7.48 -5.92
N ALA A 234 20.34 7.38 -5.12
CA ALA A 234 19.88 8.48 -4.29
C ALA A 234 20.84 8.76 -3.13
N ARG A 235 21.25 10.01 -2.99
CA ARG A 235 22.06 10.53 -1.87
C ARG A 235 21.21 11.39 -0.94
N THR A 236 20.29 12.16 -1.51
CA THR A 236 19.40 13.10 -0.82
C THR A 236 17.94 12.74 -1.06
N TRP A 237 17.04 13.25 -0.24
CA TRP A 237 15.60 13.07 -0.42
C TRP A 237 15.10 13.65 -1.73
N SER A 238 15.74 14.70 -2.23
CA SER A 238 15.41 15.28 -3.53
C SER A 238 15.71 14.36 -4.71
N ASP A 239 16.58 13.36 -4.55
CA ASP A 239 16.87 12.41 -5.64
C ASP A 239 15.74 11.39 -5.82
N LEU A 240 14.87 11.23 -4.81
CA LEU A 240 13.76 10.28 -4.86
C LEU A 240 12.56 10.74 -5.67
N TRP A 241 12.45 12.06 -5.97
CA TRP A 241 11.25 12.59 -6.65
C TRP A 241 10.98 11.89 -7.98
N LEU A 242 12.01 11.62 -8.76
CA LEU A 242 11.88 11.01 -10.10
C LEU A 242 11.47 9.52 -10.03
N PRO A 243 12.13 8.67 -9.22
CA PRO A 243 11.66 7.30 -8.98
C PRO A 243 10.24 7.24 -8.42
N LEU A 244 9.91 8.09 -7.46
CA LEU A 244 8.57 8.12 -6.86
C LEU A 244 7.52 8.61 -7.86
N LEU A 245 7.82 9.62 -8.67
CA LEU A 245 6.91 10.07 -9.72
C LEU A 245 6.68 8.95 -10.75
N GLY A 246 7.73 8.24 -11.16
CA GLY A 246 7.60 7.09 -12.06
C GLY A 246 6.76 5.97 -11.46
N GLY A 247 7.02 5.64 -10.19
CA GLY A 247 6.24 4.67 -9.44
C GLY A 247 4.77 5.07 -9.30
N LEU A 248 4.49 6.34 -8.94
CA LEU A 248 3.13 6.87 -8.82
C LEU A 248 2.40 6.88 -10.18
N THR A 249 3.10 7.25 -11.25
CA THR A 249 2.53 7.23 -12.60
C THR A 249 2.07 5.84 -12.99
N LEU A 250 2.90 4.82 -12.73
CA LEU A 250 2.52 3.42 -12.98
C LEU A 250 1.39 2.95 -12.06
N ALA A 251 1.41 3.34 -10.78
CA ALA A 251 0.34 3.02 -9.83
C ALA A 251 -1.01 3.61 -10.28
N LEU A 252 -1.04 4.89 -10.66
CA LEU A 252 -2.24 5.54 -11.18
C LEU A 252 -2.67 4.97 -12.53
N SER A 253 -1.73 4.59 -13.40
CA SER A 253 -2.05 3.91 -14.66
C SER A 253 -2.74 2.58 -14.41
N GLN A 254 -2.22 1.76 -13.48
CA GLN A 254 -2.85 0.51 -13.09
C GLN A 254 -4.26 0.73 -12.54
N VAL A 255 -4.41 1.66 -11.61
CA VAL A 255 -5.71 2.02 -11.03
C VAL A 255 -6.68 2.43 -12.14
N ALA A 256 -6.28 3.36 -13.02
CA ALA A 256 -7.12 3.84 -14.11
C ALA A 256 -7.52 2.73 -15.10
N ILE A 257 -6.60 1.83 -15.44
CA ILE A 257 -6.87 0.71 -16.34
C ILE A 257 -7.90 -0.24 -15.72
N ILE A 258 -7.73 -0.59 -14.44
CA ILE A 258 -8.67 -1.47 -13.74
C ILE A 258 -10.02 -0.79 -13.56
N ASP A 259 -10.05 0.49 -13.20
CA ASP A 259 -11.27 1.29 -13.09
C ASP A 259 -12.06 1.29 -14.40
N LEU A 260 -11.40 1.61 -15.52
CA LEU A 260 -12.02 1.63 -16.85
C LEU A 260 -12.53 0.25 -17.27
N PHE A 261 -11.73 -0.80 -17.06
CA PHE A 261 -12.11 -2.16 -17.39
C PHE A 261 -13.31 -2.61 -16.57
N ARG A 262 -13.28 -2.39 -15.26
CA ARG A 262 -14.37 -2.78 -14.36
C ARG A 262 -15.63 -1.96 -14.65
N PHE A 263 -15.51 -0.64 -14.88
CA PHE A 263 -16.64 0.20 -15.24
C PHE A 263 -17.26 -0.20 -16.60
N ALA A 264 -16.43 -0.57 -17.59
CA ALA A 264 -16.90 -1.07 -18.87
C ALA A 264 -17.70 -2.37 -18.74
N LEU A 265 -17.39 -3.22 -17.75
CA LEU A 265 -18.12 -4.46 -17.48
C LEU A 265 -19.38 -4.27 -16.64
N THR A 266 -19.38 -3.37 -15.67
CA THR A 266 -20.46 -3.22 -14.68
C THR A 266 -21.40 -2.05 -14.95
N GLY A 267 -20.93 -1.02 -15.67
CA GLY A 267 -21.65 0.24 -15.91
C GLY A 267 -21.81 1.13 -14.66
N THR A 268 -21.28 0.74 -13.51
CA THR A 268 -21.42 1.46 -12.24
C THR A 268 -20.10 1.58 -11.49
N TRP A 269 -20.03 2.54 -10.57
CA TRP A 269 -18.92 2.71 -9.62
C TRP A 269 -19.17 2.00 -8.28
N ASP A 270 -20.21 1.18 -8.20
CA ASP A 270 -20.57 0.46 -7.00
C ASP A 270 -19.70 -0.77 -6.77
N GLY A 271 -19.77 -1.34 -5.56
CA GLY A 271 -19.16 -2.61 -5.24
C GLY A 271 -19.85 -3.80 -5.95
N PHE A 272 -19.31 -4.99 -5.77
CA PHE A 272 -20.01 -6.19 -6.19
C PHE A 272 -21.22 -6.42 -5.28
N HIS A 273 -22.38 -6.66 -5.89
CA HIS A 273 -23.59 -7.12 -5.19
C HIS A 273 -23.53 -8.65 -5.07
N LEU A 274 -23.66 -9.16 -3.84
CA LEU A 274 -23.81 -10.59 -3.54
C LEU A 274 -25.22 -10.87 -3.05
#